data_4132a16bff4e0dc5ad188b72af8bde18
#
_entry.id   4132a16bff4e0dc5ad188b72af8bde18
#
_cell.length_a   1.000
_cell.length_b   1.000
_cell.length_c   1.000
_cell.angle_alpha   90.00
_cell.angle_beta   90.00
_cell.angle_gamma   90.00
#
_symmetry.space_group_name_H-M   'P 1'
#
loop_
_entity.id
_entity.type
_entity.pdbx_description
1 polymer ?
#
loop_
_entity_poly.entity_id
_entity_poly.type
_entity_poly.pdbx_seq_one_letter_code
_entity_poly.pdbx_strand_id
1 'polypeptide(L)'
;MVNYILYDAENTVSILINYSEMRDTMDNQKEITYINNISVEDYNALRKSVNWINVTEKRAAIALKNSFYLCVAVCDGKPVGMARIVSDGGYTYFITDVIVHPDYQGCHIGTELIRRELDYIQKDVVAGETVMVSLMAAYHRESFYEKFGFHTRPFGNHGPGMSMWVSRDVTGNPMTF
;
A
#
# COMPACT_ATOMS: atom_id res chain seq x y z
N MET A 1 29.88 -20.92 22.01
CA MET A 1 30.22 -20.24 20.74
C MET A 1 30.68 -21.31 19.76
N VAL A 2 29.84 -21.72 18.83
CA VAL A 2 30.17 -22.74 17.85
C VAL A 2 30.33 -22.06 16.50
N ASN A 3 31.57 -21.94 16.06
CA ASN A 3 31.91 -21.37 14.74
C ASN A 3 32.01 -22.53 13.75
N TYR A 4 31.24 -22.48 12.67
CA TYR A 4 31.38 -23.41 11.55
C TYR A 4 32.15 -22.72 10.42
N ILE A 5 33.17 -23.41 9.90
CA ILE A 5 33.92 -22.97 8.71
C ILE A 5 33.36 -23.79 7.55
N LEU A 6 32.78 -23.12 6.57
CA LEU A 6 32.40 -23.73 5.30
C LEU A 6 33.48 -23.43 4.26
N TYR A 7 34.00 -24.46 3.61
CA TYR A 7 34.92 -24.32 2.48
C TYR A 7 34.15 -24.47 1.19
N ASP A 8 34.40 -23.60 0.23
CA ASP A 8 33.95 -23.82 -1.13
C ASP A 8 34.95 -24.72 -1.90
N ALA A 9 34.53 -25.22 -3.07
CA ALA A 9 35.32 -26.18 -3.85
C ALA A 9 36.66 -25.64 -4.42
N GLU A 10 36.95 -24.32 -4.24
CA GLU A 10 38.14 -23.65 -4.77
C GLU A 10 39.10 -23.06 -3.71
N ASN A 11 38.86 -23.37 -2.45
CA ASN A 11 39.82 -23.20 -1.33
C ASN A 11 40.35 -21.77 -1.07
N THR A 12 39.58 -20.70 -1.32
CA THR A 12 40.14 -19.36 -1.24
C THR A 12 39.43 -18.33 -0.33
N VAL A 13 38.31 -18.61 0.33
CA VAL A 13 37.76 -17.65 1.33
C VAL A 13 37.04 -18.36 2.47
N SER A 14 37.59 -18.26 3.68
CA SER A 14 36.88 -18.66 4.90
C SER A 14 35.94 -17.52 5.32
N ILE A 15 34.65 -17.73 5.13
CA ILE A 15 33.63 -16.82 5.69
C ILE A 15 33.29 -17.35 7.09
N LEU A 16 33.74 -16.66 8.14
CA LEU A 16 33.28 -16.88 9.51
C LEU A 16 31.87 -16.33 9.64
N ILE A 17 30.88 -17.21 9.56
CA ILE A 17 29.48 -16.85 9.81
C ILE A 17 29.24 -16.92 11.32
N ASN A 18 29.03 -15.78 11.95
CA ASN A 18 28.65 -15.72 13.35
C ASN A 18 27.15 -16.04 13.48
N TYR A 19 26.85 -17.28 13.87
CA TYR A 19 25.46 -17.76 14.02
C TYR A 19 24.63 -17.00 15.06
N SER A 20 25.26 -16.34 16.03
CA SER A 20 24.56 -15.47 16.97
C SER A 20 24.11 -14.18 16.29
N GLU A 21 24.93 -13.57 15.46
CA GLU A 21 24.56 -12.37 14.68
C GLU A 21 23.50 -12.69 13.61
N MET A 22 23.54 -13.88 13.01
CA MET A 22 22.45 -14.33 12.10
C MET A 22 21.14 -14.55 12.86
N ARG A 23 21.17 -15.13 14.05
CA ARG A 23 19.97 -15.29 14.86
C ARG A 23 19.40 -13.94 15.31
N ASP A 24 20.25 -13.04 15.75
CA ASP A 24 19.86 -11.70 16.17
C ASP A 24 19.31 -10.85 15.00
N THR A 25 19.80 -11.08 13.76
CA THR A 25 19.25 -10.47 12.56
C THR A 25 17.94 -11.13 12.11
N MET A 26 17.74 -12.43 12.32
CA MET A 26 16.48 -13.14 12.01
C MET A 26 15.41 -12.88 13.08
N ASP A 27 15.78 -12.76 14.36
CA ASP A 27 14.86 -12.44 15.46
C ASP A 27 14.40 -10.96 15.45
N ASN A 28 15.11 -10.09 14.73
CA ASN A 28 14.79 -8.67 14.63
C ASN A 28 14.02 -8.31 13.35
N GLN A 29 13.64 -9.29 12.53
CA GLN A 29 12.76 -9.07 11.40
C GLN A 29 11.32 -8.97 11.92
N LYS A 30 10.84 -7.74 12.16
CA LYS A 30 9.46 -7.47 12.59
C LYS A 30 8.50 -8.15 11.63
N GLU A 31 7.73 -9.10 12.14
CA GLU A 31 6.76 -9.85 11.36
C GLU A 31 5.62 -8.90 10.92
N ILE A 32 5.40 -8.83 9.60
CA ILE A 32 4.30 -8.05 9.04
C ILE A 32 3.15 -9.01 8.68
N THR A 33 2.03 -8.82 9.33
CA THR A 33 0.78 -9.52 9.01
C THR A 33 -0.15 -8.62 8.22
N TYR A 34 -1.11 -9.22 7.50
CA TYR A 34 -2.05 -8.48 6.65
C TYR A 34 -3.49 -8.84 7.02
N ILE A 35 -4.30 -7.82 7.30
CA ILE A 35 -5.70 -7.95 7.70
C ILE A 35 -6.61 -7.07 6.83
N ASN A 36 -7.93 -7.26 6.91
CA ASN A 36 -8.91 -6.56 6.07
C ASN A 36 -9.79 -5.57 6.86
N ASN A 37 -9.32 -5.09 7.98
CA ASN A 37 -10.01 -4.07 8.77
C ASN A 37 -9.02 -3.10 9.41
N ILE A 38 -9.50 -1.91 9.73
CA ILE A 38 -8.74 -0.87 10.45
C ILE A 38 -9.74 0.00 11.22
N SER A 39 -9.34 0.48 12.39
CA SER A 39 -10.13 1.48 13.11
C SER A 39 -10.09 2.84 12.41
N VAL A 40 -11.10 3.67 12.65
CA VAL A 40 -11.13 5.06 12.15
C VAL A 40 -9.95 5.86 12.70
N GLU A 41 -9.58 5.61 13.95
CA GLU A 41 -8.46 6.25 14.61
C GLU A 41 -7.13 5.90 13.92
N ASP A 42 -6.85 4.62 13.72
CA ASP A 42 -5.64 4.14 13.06
C ASP A 42 -5.57 4.58 11.59
N TYR A 43 -6.70 4.57 10.88
CA TYR A 43 -6.79 5.10 9.53
C TYR A 43 -6.35 6.56 9.47
N ASN A 44 -6.88 7.41 10.36
CA ASN A 44 -6.50 8.82 10.42
C ASN A 44 -5.05 9.00 10.90
N ALA A 45 -4.55 8.15 11.79
CA ALA A 45 -3.16 8.15 12.22
C ALA A 45 -2.20 7.84 11.06
N LEU A 46 -2.49 6.83 10.23
CA LEU A 46 -1.72 6.52 9.03
C LEU A 46 -1.74 7.68 8.02
N ARG A 47 -2.89 8.30 7.77
CA ARG A 47 -2.99 9.47 6.88
C ARG A 47 -2.13 10.63 7.38
N LYS A 48 -2.19 10.90 8.69
CA LYS A 48 -1.38 11.93 9.34
C LYS A 48 0.12 11.66 9.24
N SER A 49 0.54 10.40 9.34
CA SER A 49 1.96 10.02 9.27
C SER A 49 2.62 10.38 7.93
N VAL A 50 1.83 10.50 6.86
CA VAL A 50 2.28 10.89 5.52
C VAL A 50 1.82 12.30 5.14
N ASN A 51 1.43 13.12 6.11
CA ASN A 51 0.98 14.51 5.94
C ASN A 51 -0.23 14.68 4.99
N TRP A 52 -1.11 13.70 4.93
CA TRP A 52 -2.32 13.82 4.13
C TRP A 52 -3.41 14.59 4.89
N ILE A 53 -4.37 15.16 4.13
CA ILE A 53 -5.50 15.92 4.65
C ILE A 53 -6.27 15.06 5.67
N ASN A 54 -6.57 15.65 6.82
CA ASN A 54 -7.41 15.03 7.84
C ASN A 54 -8.82 14.79 7.31
N VAL A 55 -9.32 13.60 7.53
CA VAL A 55 -10.70 13.21 7.22
C VAL A 55 -11.48 13.15 8.53
N THR A 56 -12.68 13.75 8.58
CA THR A 56 -13.52 13.66 9.77
C THR A 56 -13.85 12.19 10.08
N GLU A 57 -14.01 11.84 11.35
CA GLU A 57 -14.34 10.47 11.78
C GLU A 57 -15.55 9.91 11.04
N LYS A 58 -16.61 10.73 10.89
CA LYS A 58 -17.80 10.35 10.12
C LYS A 58 -17.45 9.97 8.66
N ARG A 59 -16.61 10.76 8.00
CA ARG A 59 -16.20 10.49 6.61
C ARG A 59 -15.27 9.29 6.52
N ALA A 60 -14.35 9.15 7.46
CA ALA A 60 -13.46 7.99 7.54
C ALA A 60 -14.27 6.69 7.72
N ALA A 61 -15.21 6.67 8.67
CA ALA A 61 -16.08 5.51 8.89
C ALA A 61 -16.87 5.12 7.63
N ILE A 62 -17.44 6.11 6.92
CA ILE A 62 -18.15 5.87 5.66
C ILE A 62 -17.19 5.31 4.58
N ALA A 63 -16.00 5.91 4.44
CA ALA A 63 -15.02 5.47 3.45
C ALA A 63 -14.57 4.04 3.68
N LEU A 64 -14.22 3.69 4.92
CA LEU A 64 -13.80 2.33 5.30
C LEU A 64 -14.93 1.31 5.08
N LYS A 65 -16.15 1.63 5.51
CA LYS A 65 -17.33 0.76 5.34
C LYS A 65 -17.65 0.47 3.87
N ASN A 66 -17.44 1.46 3.00
CA ASN A 66 -17.75 1.37 1.57
C ASN A 66 -16.53 1.02 0.71
N SER A 67 -15.43 0.61 1.30
CA SER A 67 -14.32 0.03 0.54
C SER A 67 -14.76 -1.30 -0.06
N PHE A 68 -14.52 -1.48 -1.34
CA PHE A 68 -14.78 -2.76 -2.02
C PHE A 68 -13.83 -3.84 -1.51
N TYR A 69 -12.58 -3.46 -1.29
CA TYR A 69 -11.58 -4.25 -0.60
C TYR A 69 -10.66 -3.33 0.21
N LEU A 70 -10.09 -3.85 1.28
CA LEU A 70 -9.16 -3.14 2.16
C LEU A 70 -8.09 -4.12 2.62
N CYS A 71 -6.83 -3.73 2.48
CA CYS A 71 -5.68 -4.46 2.98
C CYS A 71 -4.87 -3.57 3.92
N VAL A 72 -4.55 -4.07 5.10
CA VAL A 72 -3.80 -3.37 6.15
C VAL A 72 -2.61 -4.19 6.58
N ALA A 73 -1.42 -3.63 6.48
CA ALA A 73 -0.20 -4.19 7.03
C ALA A 73 -0.08 -3.85 8.51
N VAL A 74 0.13 -4.85 9.34
CA VAL A 74 0.23 -4.73 10.80
C VAL A 74 1.58 -5.27 11.27
N CYS A 75 2.24 -4.51 12.12
CA CYS A 75 3.48 -4.87 12.79
C CYS A 75 3.31 -4.68 14.29
N ASP A 76 3.61 -5.69 15.09
CA ASP A 76 3.48 -5.64 16.56
C ASP A 76 2.10 -5.13 17.01
N GLY A 77 1.03 -5.59 16.33
CA GLY A 77 -0.35 -5.22 16.59
C GLY A 77 -0.75 -3.80 16.18
N LYS A 78 0.14 -3.04 15.49
CA LYS A 78 -0.11 -1.68 15.03
C LYS A 78 -0.19 -1.61 13.50
N PRO A 79 -1.18 -0.95 12.93
CA PRO A 79 -1.23 -0.66 11.49
C PRO A 79 -0.04 0.20 11.06
N VAL A 80 0.74 -0.31 10.11
CA VAL A 80 1.93 0.36 9.56
C VAL A 80 1.82 0.67 8.08
N GLY A 81 0.76 0.20 7.45
CA GLY A 81 0.46 0.51 6.06
C GLY A 81 -0.94 0.05 5.68
N MET A 82 -1.47 0.58 4.60
CA MET A 82 -2.76 0.16 4.06
C MET A 82 -2.88 0.47 2.58
N ALA A 83 -3.81 -0.19 1.93
CA ALA A 83 -4.38 0.16 0.63
C ALA A 83 -5.86 -0.23 0.62
N ARG A 84 -6.66 0.39 -0.23
CA ARG A 84 -8.05 -0.01 -0.42
C ARG A 84 -8.53 0.20 -1.85
N ILE A 85 -9.51 -0.59 -2.25
CA ILE A 85 -10.21 -0.47 -3.52
C ILE A 85 -11.55 0.20 -3.30
N VAL A 86 -11.89 1.12 -4.19
CA VAL A 86 -13.25 1.63 -4.42
C VAL A 86 -13.70 1.13 -5.78
N SER A 87 -14.87 0.52 -5.85
CA SER A 87 -15.44 -0.02 -7.08
C SER A 87 -16.96 0.13 -7.07
N ASP A 88 -17.55 0.17 -8.26
CA ASP A 88 -19.01 0.04 -8.47
C ASP A 88 -19.45 -1.44 -8.53
N GLY A 89 -18.51 -2.38 -8.39
CA GLY A 89 -18.76 -3.82 -8.53
C GLY A 89 -18.91 -4.28 -9.98
N GLY A 90 -18.57 -3.42 -10.93
CA GLY A 90 -18.69 -3.70 -12.36
C GLY A 90 -17.35 -3.53 -13.08
N TYR A 91 -17.22 -2.44 -13.82
CA TYR A 91 -16.10 -2.24 -14.73
C TYR A 91 -14.91 -1.51 -14.10
N THR A 92 -15.11 -0.68 -13.08
CA THR A 92 -14.11 0.26 -12.59
C THR A 92 -13.61 -0.09 -11.18
N TYR A 93 -12.28 -0.22 -11.05
CA TYR A 93 -11.58 -0.35 -9.76
C TYR A 93 -10.64 0.83 -9.60
N PHE A 94 -10.75 1.51 -8.47
CA PHE A 94 -9.86 2.61 -8.11
C PHE A 94 -9.09 2.27 -6.84
N ILE A 95 -7.78 2.04 -6.97
CA ILE A 95 -6.90 1.82 -5.82
C ILE A 95 -6.57 3.18 -5.20
N THR A 96 -6.81 3.30 -3.93
CA THR A 96 -6.62 4.55 -3.17
C THR A 96 -6.08 4.29 -1.77
N ASP A 97 -5.69 5.34 -1.07
CA ASP A 97 -5.14 5.30 0.29
C ASP A 97 -3.98 4.28 0.44
N VAL A 98 -3.12 4.22 -0.56
CA VAL A 98 -1.88 3.44 -0.49
C VAL A 98 -0.90 4.19 0.40
N ILE A 99 -0.82 3.77 1.65
CA ILE A 99 -0.03 4.42 2.69
C ILE A 99 0.92 3.40 3.30
N VAL A 100 2.18 3.79 3.51
CA VAL A 100 3.13 3.09 4.36
C VAL A 100 3.74 4.10 5.32
N HIS A 101 3.64 3.83 6.61
CA HIS A 101 4.21 4.68 7.65
C HIS A 101 5.69 4.94 7.37
N PRO A 102 6.21 6.17 7.50
CA PRO A 102 7.58 6.52 7.14
C PRO A 102 8.64 5.57 7.69
N ASP A 103 8.53 5.17 8.96
CA ASP A 103 9.48 4.28 9.62
C ASP A 103 9.49 2.83 9.08
N TYR A 104 8.52 2.48 8.23
CA TYR A 104 8.37 1.17 7.62
C TYR A 104 8.50 1.19 6.08
N GLN A 105 8.84 2.35 5.51
CA GLN A 105 9.15 2.44 4.08
C GLN A 105 10.46 1.72 3.78
N GLY A 106 10.60 1.23 2.54
CA GLY A 106 11.76 0.39 2.17
C GLY A 106 11.66 -1.09 2.56
N CYS A 107 10.67 -1.48 3.38
CA CYS A 107 10.44 -2.86 3.84
C CYS A 107 9.47 -3.65 2.94
N HIS A 108 9.31 -3.29 1.67
CA HIS A 108 8.44 -3.93 0.68
C HIS A 108 6.94 -3.99 1.03
N ILE A 109 6.48 -3.33 2.10
CA ILE A 109 5.07 -3.31 2.52
C ILE A 109 4.18 -2.75 1.41
N GLY A 110 4.56 -1.63 0.79
CA GLY A 110 3.81 -1.05 -0.31
C GLY A 110 3.67 -1.99 -1.51
N THR A 111 4.72 -2.74 -1.82
CA THR A 111 4.72 -3.76 -2.89
C THR A 111 3.70 -4.85 -2.58
N GLU A 112 3.70 -5.36 -1.36
CA GLU A 112 2.78 -6.42 -0.94
C GLU A 112 1.33 -5.92 -0.88
N LEU A 113 1.09 -4.68 -0.43
CA LEU A 113 -0.24 -4.08 -0.46
C LEU A 113 -0.81 -4.03 -1.88
N ILE A 114 -0.05 -3.48 -2.84
CA ILE A 114 -0.52 -3.41 -4.25
C ILE A 114 -0.71 -4.80 -4.84
N ARG A 115 0.18 -5.76 -4.56
CA ARG A 115 0.03 -7.14 -5.02
C ARG A 115 -1.30 -7.74 -4.54
N ARG A 116 -1.65 -7.56 -3.26
CA ARG A 116 -2.90 -8.06 -2.67
C ARG A 116 -4.14 -7.40 -3.27
N GLU A 117 -4.09 -6.08 -3.54
CA GLU A 117 -5.18 -5.37 -4.22
C GLU A 117 -5.40 -5.94 -5.64
N LEU A 118 -4.32 -6.12 -6.40
CA LEU A 118 -4.39 -6.67 -7.76
C LEU A 118 -4.82 -8.15 -7.76
N ASP A 119 -4.32 -8.95 -6.82
CA ASP A 119 -4.75 -10.35 -6.66
C ASP A 119 -6.24 -10.46 -6.34
N TYR A 120 -6.78 -9.51 -5.53
CA TYR A 120 -8.21 -9.45 -5.24
C TYR A 120 -9.01 -9.14 -6.50
N ILE A 121 -8.62 -8.12 -7.27
CA ILE A 121 -9.27 -7.77 -8.54
C ILE A 121 -9.23 -8.93 -9.53
N GLN A 122 -8.09 -9.60 -9.68
CA GLN A 122 -7.96 -10.75 -10.59
C GLN A 122 -8.88 -11.91 -10.22
N LYS A 123 -9.17 -12.12 -8.95
CA LYS A 123 -10.10 -13.16 -8.50
C LYS A 123 -11.56 -12.77 -8.72
N ASP A 124 -11.87 -11.49 -8.74
CA ASP A 124 -13.21 -10.95 -8.95
C ASP A 124 -13.59 -10.95 -10.45
N VAL A 125 -12.61 -10.79 -11.35
CA VAL A 125 -12.81 -10.77 -12.81
C VAL A 125 -12.89 -12.19 -13.36
N VAL A 126 -14.01 -12.50 -14.03
CA VAL A 126 -14.21 -13.83 -14.62
C VAL A 126 -13.70 -13.91 -16.07
N ALA A 127 -13.55 -15.13 -16.57
CA ALA A 127 -13.03 -15.37 -17.91
C ALA A 127 -13.86 -14.64 -19.00
N GLY A 128 -13.18 -13.89 -19.86
CA GLY A 128 -13.78 -13.09 -20.94
C GLY A 128 -14.15 -11.66 -20.56
N GLU A 129 -14.01 -11.27 -19.30
CA GLU A 129 -14.22 -9.90 -18.85
C GLU A 129 -12.94 -9.07 -18.93
N THR A 130 -13.12 -7.77 -19.02
CA THR A 130 -12.05 -6.77 -18.93
C THR A 130 -12.52 -5.64 -18.04
N VAL A 131 -11.69 -5.26 -17.09
CA VAL A 131 -11.98 -4.18 -16.15
C VAL A 131 -10.88 -3.11 -16.19
N MET A 132 -11.21 -1.91 -15.79
CA MET A 132 -10.27 -0.81 -15.69
C MET A 132 -9.82 -0.65 -14.24
N VAL A 133 -8.51 -0.80 -14.01
CA VAL A 133 -7.89 -0.47 -12.73
C VAL A 133 -7.18 0.86 -12.85
N SER A 134 -7.45 1.79 -11.95
CA SER A 134 -6.84 3.11 -11.93
C SER A 134 -6.41 3.51 -10.53
N LEU A 135 -5.50 4.45 -10.44
CA LEU A 135 -5.05 5.09 -9.21
C LEU A 135 -4.53 6.50 -9.49
N MET A 136 -4.34 7.29 -8.45
CA MET A 136 -3.58 8.54 -8.51
C MET A 136 -2.31 8.37 -7.67
N ALA A 137 -1.16 8.34 -8.35
CA ALA A 137 0.13 8.28 -7.67
C ALA A 137 0.39 9.59 -6.91
N ALA A 138 0.98 9.48 -5.73
CA ALA A 138 1.58 10.64 -5.09
C ALA A 138 2.76 11.15 -5.93
N TYR A 139 3.07 12.43 -5.82
CA TYR A 139 4.12 13.07 -6.60
C TYR A 139 5.45 12.30 -6.53
N HIS A 140 6.05 12.04 -7.69
CA HIS A 140 7.26 11.23 -7.87
C HIS A 140 7.16 9.76 -7.41
N ARG A 141 5.95 9.18 -7.37
CA ARG A 141 5.75 7.76 -7.05
C ARG A 141 5.27 6.93 -8.25
N GLU A 142 5.22 7.51 -9.44
CA GLU A 142 4.72 6.87 -10.66
C GLU A 142 5.52 5.58 -10.96
N SER A 143 6.86 5.64 -10.90
CA SER A 143 7.73 4.50 -11.18
C SER A 143 7.55 3.31 -10.24
N PHE A 144 6.98 3.54 -9.05
CA PHE A 144 6.62 2.46 -8.14
C PHE A 144 5.46 1.63 -8.73
N TYR A 145 4.44 2.29 -9.28
CA TYR A 145 3.26 1.62 -9.85
C TYR A 145 3.50 1.04 -11.24
N GLU A 146 4.42 1.61 -12.02
CA GLU A 146 4.81 1.09 -13.33
C GLU A 146 5.32 -0.36 -13.25
N LYS A 147 5.94 -0.75 -12.13
CA LYS A 147 6.40 -2.13 -11.86
C LYS A 147 5.26 -3.16 -11.82
N PHE A 148 4.03 -2.71 -11.62
CA PHE A 148 2.82 -3.53 -11.61
C PHE A 148 2.01 -3.43 -12.90
N GLY A 149 2.53 -2.76 -13.93
CA GLY A 149 1.89 -2.61 -15.24
C GLY A 149 0.97 -1.39 -15.36
N PHE A 150 0.97 -0.49 -14.39
CA PHE A 150 0.30 0.81 -14.55
C PHE A 150 1.08 1.70 -15.51
N HIS A 151 0.35 2.50 -16.28
CA HIS A 151 0.91 3.50 -17.17
C HIS A 151 0.45 4.89 -16.75
N THR A 152 1.39 5.84 -16.73
CA THR A 152 1.05 7.25 -16.54
C THR A 152 0.22 7.76 -17.71
N ARG A 153 -0.78 8.59 -17.44
CA ARG A 153 -1.63 9.18 -18.48
C ARG A 153 -1.18 10.60 -18.83
N PRO A 154 -1.22 11.02 -20.12
CA PRO A 154 -1.83 10.31 -21.25
C PRO A 154 -0.98 9.13 -21.75
N PHE A 155 -1.65 8.04 -22.17
CA PHE A 155 -1.00 6.87 -22.73
C PHE A 155 -1.89 6.26 -23.85
N GLY A 156 -1.32 5.97 -25.01
CA GLY A 156 -2.06 5.48 -26.17
C GLY A 156 -3.21 6.43 -26.52
N ASN A 157 -4.44 5.92 -26.55
CA ASN A 157 -5.66 6.70 -26.82
C ASN A 157 -6.31 7.28 -25.55
N HIS A 158 -5.67 7.14 -24.39
CA HIS A 158 -6.19 7.63 -23.12
C HIS A 158 -5.65 9.03 -22.82
N GLY A 159 -6.54 10.02 -22.65
CA GLY A 159 -6.19 11.37 -22.23
C GLY A 159 -5.66 11.44 -20.80
N PRO A 160 -5.15 12.61 -20.35
CA PRO A 160 -4.70 12.79 -18.97
C PRO A 160 -5.84 12.59 -17.98
N GLY A 161 -5.50 12.12 -16.78
CA GLY A 161 -6.41 12.14 -15.63
C GLY A 161 -6.71 13.58 -15.19
N MET A 162 -7.90 13.83 -14.68
CA MET A 162 -8.30 15.13 -14.14
C MET A 162 -8.89 14.95 -12.75
N SER A 163 -8.62 15.89 -11.86
CA SER A 163 -9.18 15.90 -10.50
C SER A 163 -9.54 17.33 -10.09
N MET A 164 -10.49 17.45 -9.16
CA MET A 164 -10.83 18.72 -8.51
C MET A 164 -11.10 18.51 -7.03
N TRP A 165 -10.85 19.52 -6.24
CA TRP A 165 -11.27 19.56 -4.84
C TRP A 165 -12.60 20.30 -4.72
N VAL A 166 -13.51 19.74 -3.92
CA VAL A 166 -14.78 20.39 -3.57
C VAL A 166 -14.85 20.51 -2.06
N SER A 167 -14.97 21.72 -1.57
CA SER A 167 -15.17 21.97 -0.14
C SER A 167 -16.28 22.98 0.09
N ARG A 168 -16.74 23.04 1.34
CA ARG A 168 -17.70 24.02 1.83
C ARG A 168 -17.10 24.68 3.06
N ASP A 169 -17.38 25.96 3.25
CA ASP A 169 -17.05 26.67 4.48
C ASP A 169 -17.86 26.13 5.68
N VAL A 170 -17.60 26.66 6.86
CA VAL A 170 -18.29 26.25 8.10
C VAL A 170 -19.78 26.58 8.09
N THR A 171 -20.22 27.48 7.21
CA THR A 171 -21.64 27.85 7.01
C THR A 171 -22.31 27.03 5.92
N GLY A 172 -21.57 26.15 5.23
CA GLY A 172 -22.07 25.28 4.18
C GLY A 172 -22.02 25.86 2.76
N ASN A 173 -21.44 27.06 2.57
CA ASN A 173 -21.28 27.64 1.25
C ASN A 173 -20.16 26.98 0.46
N PRO A 174 -20.32 26.80 -0.88
CA PRO A 174 -19.24 26.32 -1.74
C PRO A 174 -18.03 27.23 -1.67
N MET A 175 -16.84 26.60 -1.54
CA MET A 175 -15.56 27.27 -1.72
C MET A 175 -15.05 26.98 -3.12
N THR A 176 -14.66 28.01 -3.86
CA THR A 176 -13.95 27.92 -5.15
C THR A 176 -12.45 27.95 -4.91
N PHE A 177 -11.70 27.03 -5.53
CA PHE A 177 -10.24 27.00 -5.54
C PHE A 177 -9.72 27.42 -6.90
#